data_9f9c0279625df706dbc935ecd36edcb7
#
_entry.id   9f9c0279625df706dbc935ecd36edcb7
#
_cell.length_a   1.000
_cell.length_b   1.000
_cell.length_c   1.000
_cell.angle_alpha   90.00
_cell.angle_beta   90.00
_cell.angle_gamma   90.00
#
_symmetry.space_group_name_H-M   'P 1'
#
loop_
_entity.id
_entity.type
_entity.pdbx_description
1 polymer ?
#
loop_
_entity_poly.entity_id
_entity_poly.type
_entity_poly.pdbx_seq_one_letter_code
_entity_poly.pdbx_strand_id
1 'polypeptide(L)'
;VSLMSGRSDQNLAEEVELFSFPCRFQIKVMGRKSEGFDTLVSKVVSRHLDGAVILDVSTRESSGASYVSVNCTIEATSRQQLDAIYLDLNSESDVLVTL
;
A
#
# COMPACT_ATOMS: atom_id res chain seq x y z
N VAL A 1 16.69 18.52 -11.35
CA VAL A 1 16.25 18.53 -11.36
C VAL A 1 15.52 18.47 -11.86
N SER A 2 15.39 18.36 -12.23
CA SER A 2 14.74 18.35 -12.74
C SER A 2 13.81 18.35 -12.45
N LEU A 3 13.50 18.53 -12.45
CA LEU A 3 12.82 18.73 -12.13
C LEU A 3 11.87 18.35 -12.40
N MET A 4 11.37 18.10 -12.84
CA MET A 4 10.44 17.93 -13.02
C MET A 4 9.90 17.03 -13.63
N SER A 5 9.79 16.83 -14.57
CA SER A 5 9.09 16.02 -15.34
C SER A 5 9.42 14.65 -15.08
N GLY A 6 8.66 13.70 -15.33
CA GLY A 6 8.94 12.33 -15.08
C GLY A 6 9.29 12.07 -13.67
N ARG A 7 9.27 13.13 -12.94
CA ARG A 7 9.69 13.02 -11.66
C ARG A 7 8.74 12.33 -10.76
N SER A 8 7.51 12.08 -11.13
CA SER A 8 6.57 11.44 -10.24
C SER A 8 7.07 10.08 -9.76
N ASP A 9 7.64 9.29 -10.65
CA ASP A 9 8.19 8.00 -10.23
C ASP A 9 9.42 8.18 -9.38
N GLN A 10 10.25 9.11 -9.75
CA GLN A 10 11.44 9.39 -8.99
C GLN A 10 11.11 9.97 -7.63
N ASN A 11 10.05 10.79 -7.57
CA ASN A 11 9.65 11.38 -6.32
C ASN A 11 9.22 10.35 -5.32
N LEU A 12 8.47 9.34 -5.75
CA LEU A 12 8.07 8.28 -4.84
C LEU A 12 9.27 7.55 -4.29
N ALA A 13 10.22 7.22 -5.15
CA ALA A 13 11.42 6.51 -4.71
C ALA A 13 12.22 7.37 -3.74
N GLU A 14 12.33 8.66 -4.04
CA GLU A 14 13.07 9.55 -3.17
C GLU A 14 12.40 9.71 -1.82
N GLU A 15 11.08 9.80 -1.81
CA GLU A 15 10.36 9.92 -0.56
C GLU A 15 10.58 8.71 0.32
N VAL A 16 10.53 7.53 -0.27
CA VAL A 16 10.74 6.31 0.49
C VAL A 16 12.16 6.27 1.05
N GLU A 17 13.12 6.72 0.25
CA GLU A 17 14.51 6.69 0.68
C GLU A 17 14.83 7.72 1.74
N LEU A 18 14.02 8.78 1.83
CA LEU A 18 14.23 9.77 2.87
C LEU A 18 13.77 9.30 4.24
N PHE A 19 12.97 8.26 4.28
CA PHE A 19 12.52 7.74 5.55
C PHE A 19 13.63 6.96 6.24
N SER A 20 13.66 7.09 7.55
CA SER A 20 14.53 6.24 8.36
C SER A 20 13.78 4.97 8.69
N PHE A 21 14.34 3.83 8.32
CA PHE A 21 13.71 2.56 8.64
C PHE A 21 14.28 2.04 9.95
N PRO A 22 13.44 1.36 10.76
CA PRO A 22 12.01 1.13 10.53
C PRO A 22 11.19 2.38 10.78
N CYS A 23 10.06 2.50 10.08
CA CYS A 23 9.18 3.63 10.28
C CYS A 23 7.73 3.20 10.02
N ARG A 24 6.80 4.00 10.55
CA ARG A 24 5.40 3.76 10.24
C ARG A 24 5.12 4.22 8.82
N PHE A 25 4.44 3.37 8.09
CA PHE A 25 4.10 3.67 6.71
C PHE A 25 2.66 3.24 6.47
N GLN A 26 1.90 4.11 5.82
CA GLN A 26 0.52 3.82 5.51
C GLN A 26 0.38 3.46 4.05
N ILE A 27 -0.16 2.28 3.79
CA ILE A 27 -0.40 1.79 2.43
C ILE A 27 -1.89 1.94 2.16
N LYS A 28 -2.22 2.67 1.11
CA LYS A 28 -3.60 2.90 0.72
C LYS A 28 -3.89 2.13 -0.55
N VAL A 29 -4.94 1.32 -0.53
CA VAL A 29 -5.32 0.46 -1.64
C VAL A 29 -6.78 0.72 -1.97
N MET A 30 -7.07 0.97 -3.24
CA MET A 30 -8.45 1.12 -3.69
C MET A 30 -8.77 0.00 -4.66
N GLY A 31 -9.93 -0.61 -4.49
CA GLY A 31 -10.33 -1.69 -5.36
C GLY A 31 -11.84 -1.75 -5.51
N ARG A 32 -12.28 -2.77 -6.23
CA ARG A 32 -13.71 -3.00 -6.41
C ARG A 32 -14.29 -3.51 -5.10
N LYS A 33 -15.47 -3.02 -4.78
CA LYS A 33 -16.14 -3.49 -3.60
C LYS A 33 -16.47 -4.97 -3.78
N SER A 34 -15.96 -5.78 -2.89
CA SER A 34 -16.24 -7.21 -2.88
C SER A 34 -16.12 -7.71 -1.47
N GLU A 35 -16.79 -8.80 -1.22
CA GLU A 35 -16.71 -9.41 0.09
C GLU A 35 -15.29 -9.86 0.33
N GLY A 36 -14.73 -9.45 1.46
CA GLY A 36 -13.39 -9.89 1.81
C GLY A 36 -12.25 -9.10 1.18
N PHE A 37 -12.53 -7.97 0.53
CA PHE A 37 -11.46 -7.19 -0.07
C PHE A 37 -10.45 -6.72 0.98
N ASP A 38 -10.94 -6.28 2.13
CA ASP A 38 -10.07 -5.85 3.21
C ASP A 38 -9.22 -7.01 3.72
N THR A 39 -9.81 -8.20 3.80
CA THR A 39 -9.07 -9.40 4.19
C THR A 39 -8.01 -9.73 3.16
N LEU A 40 -8.33 -9.60 1.88
CA LEU A 40 -7.37 -9.86 0.83
C LEU A 40 -6.17 -8.91 0.94
N VAL A 41 -6.43 -7.62 1.12
CA VAL A 41 -5.36 -6.64 1.23
C VAL A 41 -4.50 -6.94 2.45
N SER A 42 -5.13 -7.22 3.59
CA SER A 42 -4.39 -7.54 4.82
C SER A 42 -3.53 -8.78 4.64
N LYS A 43 -4.06 -9.78 3.94
CA LYS A 43 -3.32 -11.02 3.72
C LYS A 43 -2.10 -10.78 2.85
N VAL A 44 -2.27 -10.01 1.77
CA VAL A 44 -1.15 -9.71 0.88
C VAL A 44 -0.07 -8.94 1.63
N VAL A 45 -0.46 -7.91 2.37
CA VAL A 45 0.50 -7.11 3.11
C VAL A 45 1.23 -7.97 4.14
N SER A 46 0.48 -8.81 4.86
CA SER A 46 1.06 -9.63 5.92
C SER A 46 2.13 -10.60 5.42
N ARG A 47 2.03 -11.03 4.17
CA ARG A 47 3.03 -11.93 3.61
C ARG A 47 4.44 -11.36 3.65
N HIS A 48 4.55 -10.04 3.69
CA HIS A 48 5.84 -9.36 3.58
C HIS A 48 6.30 -8.77 4.91
N LEU A 49 5.67 -9.14 6.01
CA LEU A 49 5.99 -8.54 7.30
C LEU A 49 6.87 -9.41 8.19
N ASP A 50 7.26 -10.59 7.74
CA ASP A 50 8.18 -11.48 8.48
C ASP A 50 7.71 -11.74 9.91
N GLY A 51 6.42 -12.05 10.05
CA GLY A 51 5.86 -12.38 11.36
C GLY A 51 5.39 -11.19 12.17
N ALA A 52 5.68 -9.96 11.72
CA ALA A 52 5.11 -8.79 12.37
C ALA A 52 3.66 -8.64 11.99
N VAL A 53 2.91 -7.84 12.77
CA VAL A 53 1.50 -7.65 12.51
C VAL A 53 1.26 -6.30 11.89
N ILE A 54 0.13 -6.18 11.17
CA ILE A 54 -0.33 -4.90 10.68
C ILE A 54 -0.79 -4.10 11.89
N LEU A 55 -0.33 -2.86 11.98
CA LEU A 55 -0.62 -2.03 13.15
C LEU A 55 -2.04 -1.51 13.15
N ASP A 56 -2.59 -1.21 11.98
CA ASP A 56 -3.93 -0.68 11.86
C ASP A 56 -4.48 -0.95 10.48
N VAL A 57 -5.77 -1.24 10.39
CA VAL A 57 -6.46 -1.42 9.12
C VAL A 57 -7.75 -0.63 9.19
N SER A 58 -8.01 0.23 8.23
CA SER A 58 -9.28 0.92 8.14
C SER A 58 -9.82 0.81 6.73
N THR A 59 -11.14 0.80 6.62
CA THR A 59 -11.83 0.59 5.36
C THR A 59 -12.83 1.71 5.16
N ARG A 60 -12.92 2.19 3.92
CA ARG A 60 -13.87 3.23 3.58
C ARG A 60 -14.51 2.89 2.25
N GLU A 61 -15.83 2.95 2.21
CA GLU A 61 -16.56 2.70 0.97
C GLU A 61 -16.87 4.03 0.29
N SER A 62 -16.83 4.02 -1.04
CA SER A 62 -17.18 5.20 -1.79
C SER A 62 -18.69 5.39 -1.80
N SER A 63 -19.09 6.60 -2.10
CA SER A 63 -20.48 6.92 -2.35
C SER A 63 -20.96 6.06 -3.50
N GLY A 64 -22.08 5.38 -3.34
CA GLY A 64 -22.56 4.46 -4.35
C GLY A 64 -22.00 3.05 -4.21
N ALA A 65 -21.04 2.88 -3.32
CA ALA A 65 -20.56 1.57 -2.89
C ALA A 65 -20.02 0.69 -4.01
N SER A 66 -19.49 1.29 -5.08
CA SER A 66 -18.84 0.51 -6.13
C SER A 66 -17.38 0.23 -5.83
N TYR A 67 -16.76 1.05 -5.00
CA TYR A 67 -15.33 0.95 -4.69
C TYR A 67 -15.12 1.04 -3.21
N VAL A 68 -13.98 0.51 -2.78
CA VAL A 68 -13.60 0.52 -1.38
C VAL A 68 -12.13 0.85 -1.28
N SER A 69 -11.77 1.62 -0.27
CA SER A 69 -10.37 1.92 0.06
C SER A 69 -10.02 1.21 1.35
N VAL A 70 -8.82 0.66 1.38
CA VAL A 70 -8.29 0.04 2.59
C VAL A 70 -6.96 0.70 2.90
N ASN A 71 -6.80 1.17 4.12
CA ASN A 71 -5.55 1.74 4.60
C ASN A 71 -4.93 0.76 5.59
N CYS A 72 -3.71 0.36 5.30
CA CYS A 72 -2.96 -0.51 6.21
C CYS A 72 -1.76 0.25 6.73
N THR A 73 -1.61 0.33 8.03
CA THR A 73 -0.45 0.94 8.66
C THR A 73 0.46 -0.17 9.13
N ILE A 74 1.71 -0.11 8.69
CA ILE A 74 2.70 -1.11 9.08
C ILE A 74 3.95 -0.41 9.57
N GLU A 75 4.80 -1.17 10.23
CA GLU A 75 6.14 -0.71 10.50
C GLU A 75 7.02 -1.21 9.38
N ALA A 76 7.36 -0.32 8.45
CA ALA A 76 8.16 -0.69 7.29
C ALA A 76 9.61 -0.81 7.71
N THR A 77 10.27 -1.87 7.25
CA THR A 77 11.64 -2.15 7.63
C THR A 77 12.64 -1.82 6.54
N SER A 78 12.18 -1.70 5.29
CA SER A 78 13.07 -1.39 4.19
C SER A 78 12.25 -0.98 2.99
N ARG A 79 12.93 -0.35 2.03
CA ARG A 79 12.32 -0.01 0.77
C ARG A 79 11.95 -1.26 -0.02
N GLN A 80 12.80 -2.28 0.04
CA GLN A 80 12.52 -3.53 -0.66
C GLN A 80 11.22 -4.17 -0.18
N GLN A 81 10.96 -4.07 1.12
CA GLN A 81 9.72 -4.59 1.66
C GLN A 81 8.52 -3.86 1.06
N LEU A 82 8.58 -2.53 1.00
CA LEU A 82 7.49 -1.74 0.43
C LEU A 82 7.29 -2.04 -1.04
N ASP A 83 8.39 -2.14 -1.80
CA ASP A 83 8.30 -2.46 -3.22
C ASP A 83 7.64 -3.82 -3.43
N ALA A 84 7.99 -4.80 -2.63
CA ALA A 84 7.41 -6.13 -2.73
C ALA A 84 5.92 -6.11 -2.42
N ILE A 85 5.52 -5.34 -1.41
CA ILE A 85 4.11 -5.22 -1.05
C ILE A 85 3.32 -4.60 -2.20
N TYR A 86 3.81 -3.50 -2.76
CA TYR A 86 3.11 -2.83 -3.84
C TYR A 86 3.02 -3.70 -5.08
N LEU A 87 4.09 -4.42 -5.40
CA LEU A 87 4.09 -5.30 -6.54
C LEU A 87 3.06 -6.41 -6.36
N ASP A 88 3.01 -6.99 -5.18
CA ASP A 88 2.08 -8.07 -4.89
C ASP A 88 0.64 -7.55 -4.92
N LEU A 89 0.38 -6.40 -4.34
CA LEU A 89 -0.96 -5.81 -4.36
C LEU A 89 -1.41 -5.54 -5.80
N ASN A 90 -0.52 -5.01 -6.61
CA ASN A 90 -0.88 -4.67 -8.00
C ASN A 90 -1.08 -5.90 -8.87
N SER A 91 -0.67 -7.06 -8.40
CA SER A 91 -0.93 -8.31 -9.13
C SER A 91 -2.33 -8.85 -8.87
N GLU A 92 -3.05 -8.31 -7.90
CA GLU A 92 -4.39 -8.78 -7.59
C GLU A 92 -5.40 -8.09 -8.52
N SER A 93 -6.28 -8.88 -9.12
CA SER A 93 -7.21 -8.35 -10.11
C SER A 93 -8.22 -7.38 -9.52
N ASP A 94 -8.54 -7.50 -8.23
CA ASP A 94 -9.51 -6.61 -7.59
C ASP A 94 -8.89 -5.29 -7.16
N VAL A 95 -7.58 -5.16 -7.18
CA VAL A 95 -6.90 -3.93 -6.83
C VAL A 95 -6.84 -3.04 -8.04
N LEU A 96 -7.36 -1.82 -7.91
CA LEU A 96 -7.38 -0.86 -9.00
C LEU A 96 -6.24 0.16 -8.89
N VAL A 97 -5.99 0.63 -7.68
CA VAL A 97 -4.99 1.68 -7.45
C VAL A 97 -4.33 1.44 -6.11
N THR A 98 -3.02 1.64 -6.06
CA THR A 98 -2.29 1.69 -4.80
C THR A 98 -1.64 3.07 -4.66
N LEU A 99 -1.68 3.62 -3.46
CA LEU A 99 -1.14 4.96 -3.21
C LEU A 99 -0.17 4.95 -2.04
#